data_2dd114d90dc3c2744eeeef366ad86eda
#
_entry.id   2dd114d90dc3c2744eeeef366ad86eda
#
_cell.length_a   1.000
_cell.length_b   1.000
_cell.length_c   1.000
_cell.angle_alpha   90.00
_cell.angle_beta   90.00
_cell.angle_gamma   90.00
#
_symmetry.space_group_name_H-M   'P 1'
#
loop_
_entity.id
_entity.type
_entity.pdbx_description
1 polymer ?
#
loop_
_entity_poly.entity_id
_entity_poly.type
_entity_poly.pdbx_seq_one_letter_code
_entity_poly.pdbx_strand_id
1 'polypeptide(L)'
;PLENPTYLTDIAECWSILIIPMSMVIALGFYIKRKKMAYSIYSVMLFAFLVGVCINVSQEMGGNPRIDEMGIAQDNGAMEGKEVRLGSAATALWSIVTTVTSNGSVNGMHDSTMPLSGMMEMLNMQINTWFGGVGVGFMNYYTFIIIAVFISGLMVGRTPEFLGKKVEAREMKIATIVALLHPLIILGGVALSCFLFAHYPEFVAGEGGWLNNPSFHGLSEQLYEYTSAAANNGSGFEGLGDNTYFWNYTTGWTLILGRFLPIRSEE
;
A
#
# COMPACT_ATOMS: atom_id res chain seq x y z
N PRO A 1 -9.33 11.55 -17.54
CA PRO A 1 -10.06 10.44 -18.10
C PRO A 1 -11.52 10.38 -17.66
N LEU A 2 -12.08 9.18 -17.58
CA LEU A 2 -13.47 8.99 -17.17
C LEU A 2 -13.57 9.13 -15.64
N GLU A 3 -14.15 10.22 -15.19
CA GLU A 3 -14.40 10.44 -13.78
C GLU A 3 -15.66 9.72 -13.32
N ASN A 4 -15.70 9.36 -12.04
CA ASN A 4 -16.88 8.81 -11.40
C ASN A 4 -18.01 9.84 -11.38
N PRO A 5 -19.06 9.72 -12.21
CA PRO A 5 -20.11 10.73 -12.24
C PRO A 5 -21.10 10.61 -11.08
N THR A 6 -21.16 9.44 -10.42
CA THR A 6 -22.13 9.16 -9.36
C THR A 6 -21.55 8.23 -8.28
N TYR A 7 -22.19 8.19 -7.10
CA TYR A 7 -21.84 7.21 -6.05
C TYR A 7 -22.00 5.75 -6.52
N LEU A 8 -22.92 5.47 -7.42
CA LEU A 8 -23.12 4.11 -7.94
C LEU A 8 -21.92 3.66 -8.76
N THR A 9 -21.38 4.53 -9.60
CA THR A 9 -20.17 4.23 -10.39
C THR A 9 -18.94 4.09 -9.49
N ASP A 10 -18.78 4.95 -8.49
CA ASP A 10 -17.73 4.89 -7.51
C ASP A 10 -17.71 3.54 -6.76
N ILE A 11 -18.84 3.11 -6.23
CA ILE A 11 -18.98 1.80 -5.57
C ILE A 11 -18.73 0.64 -6.55
N ALA A 12 -19.24 0.74 -7.78
CA ALA A 12 -19.06 -0.31 -8.79
C ALA A 12 -17.58 -0.47 -9.17
N GLU A 13 -16.84 0.61 -9.26
CA GLU A 13 -15.39 0.59 -9.51
C GLU A 13 -14.61 0.05 -8.32
N CYS A 14 -14.90 0.49 -7.09
CA CYS A 14 -14.34 -0.09 -5.87
C CYS A 14 -14.57 -1.59 -5.80
N TRP A 15 -15.78 -2.05 -6.09
CA TRP A 15 -16.11 -3.47 -6.12
C TRP A 15 -15.32 -4.21 -7.22
N SER A 16 -15.20 -3.61 -8.40
CA SER A 16 -14.49 -4.22 -9.53
C SER A 16 -12.99 -4.38 -9.25
N ILE A 17 -12.38 -3.41 -8.57
CA ILE A 17 -10.97 -3.46 -8.15
C ILE A 17 -10.75 -4.58 -7.13
N LEU A 18 -11.67 -4.76 -6.18
CA LEU A 18 -11.54 -5.73 -5.09
C LEU A 18 -11.88 -7.15 -5.50
N ILE A 19 -12.90 -7.36 -6.36
CA ILE A 19 -13.46 -8.70 -6.62
C ILE A 19 -12.44 -9.66 -7.25
N ILE A 20 -11.56 -9.15 -8.10
CA ILE A 20 -10.56 -9.96 -8.80
C ILE A 20 -9.55 -10.54 -7.80
N PRO A 21 -8.80 -9.75 -7.03
CA PRO A 21 -7.85 -10.29 -6.05
C PRO A 21 -8.54 -11.11 -4.95
N MET A 22 -9.74 -10.73 -4.51
CA MET A 22 -10.52 -11.52 -3.55
C MET A 22 -10.86 -12.91 -4.10
N SER A 23 -11.31 -12.99 -5.35
CA SER A 23 -11.64 -14.26 -5.99
C SER A 23 -10.42 -15.14 -6.21
N MET A 24 -9.25 -14.55 -6.49
CA MET A 24 -8.00 -15.29 -6.66
C MET A 24 -7.58 -16.05 -5.39
N VAL A 25 -7.72 -15.45 -4.22
CA VAL A 25 -7.42 -16.12 -2.94
C VAL A 25 -8.31 -17.36 -2.75
N ILE A 26 -9.59 -17.25 -3.09
CA ILE A 26 -10.53 -18.35 -3.00
C ILE A 26 -10.23 -19.41 -4.07
N ALA A 27 -10.00 -18.99 -5.33
CA ALA A 27 -9.68 -19.87 -6.44
C ALA A 27 -8.44 -20.75 -6.15
N LEU A 28 -7.42 -20.16 -5.53
CA LEU A 28 -6.24 -20.89 -5.11
C LEU A 28 -6.57 -22.01 -4.11
N GLY A 29 -7.50 -21.76 -3.16
CA GLY A 29 -7.95 -22.78 -2.23
C GLY A 29 -8.60 -23.99 -2.90
N PHE A 30 -9.30 -23.75 -4.02
CA PHE A 30 -9.82 -24.83 -4.86
C PHE A 30 -8.71 -25.54 -5.62
N TYR A 31 -7.77 -24.79 -6.19
CA TYR A 31 -6.63 -25.35 -6.93
C TYR A 31 -5.75 -26.25 -6.06
N ILE A 32 -5.39 -25.79 -4.86
CA ILE A 32 -4.56 -26.55 -3.90
C ILE A 32 -5.38 -27.64 -3.16
N LYS A 33 -6.70 -27.70 -3.35
CA LYS A 33 -7.63 -28.59 -2.61
C LYS A 33 -7.61 -28.37 -1.09
N ARG A 34 -7.31 -27.17 -0.62
CA ARG A 34 -7.20 -26.76 0.79
C ARG A 34 -8.10 -25.56 1.08
N LYS A 35 -9.41 -25.72 0.84
CA LYS A 35 -10.42 -24.64 1.00
C LYS A 35 -10.36 -23.96 2.37
N LYS A 36 -10.20 -24.70 3.47
CA LYS A 36 -10.14 -24.13 4.82
C LYS A 36 -8.99 -23.12 4.98
N MET A 37 -7.82 -23.42 4.41
CA MET A 37 -6.68 -22.52 4.43
C MET A 37 -6.97 -21.22 3.67
N ALA A 38 -7.54 -21.32 2.47
CA ALA A 38 -7.90 -20.15 1.67
C ALA A 38 -8.93 -19.26 2.39
N TYR A 39 -9.95 -19.85 3.01
CA TYR A 39 -10.92 -19.07 3.79
C TYR A 39 -10.29 -18.42 5.02
N SER A 40 -9.32 -19.06 5.69
CA SER A 40 -8.58 -18.44 6.80
C SER A 40 -7.76 -17.25 6.32
N ILE A 41 -7.02 -17.38 5.21
CA ILE A 41 -6.24 -16.29 4.61
C ILE A 41 -7.17 -15.15 4.21
N TYR A 42 -8.24 -15.47 3.48
CA TYR A 42 -9.25 -14.50 3.05
C TYR A 42 -9.85 -13.73 4.24
N SER A 43 -10.19 -14.43 5.32
CA SER A 43 -10.78 -13.81 6.51
C SER A 43 -9.81 -12.83 7.18
N VAL A 44 -8.51 -13.16 7.25
CA VAL A 44 -7.50 -12.24 7.80
C VAL A 44 -7.34 -11.02 6.92
N MET A 45 -7.23 -11.19 5.61
CA MET A 45 -7.13 -10.09 4.66
C MET A 45 -8.37 -9.19 4.71
N LEU A 46 -9.57 -9.79 4.72
CA LEU A 46 -10.83 -9.05 4.81
C LEU A 46 -10.95 -8.29 6.14
N PHE A 47 -10.56 -8.91 7.25
CA PHE A 47 -10.56 -8.25 8.56
C PHE A 47 -9.65 -7.03 8.57
N ALA A 48 -8.42 -7.14 8.08
CA ALA A 48 -7.49 -6.03 7.99
C ALA A 48 -8.01 -4.89 7.09
N PHE A 49 -8.59 -5.25 5.93
CA PHE A 49 -9.25 -4.29 5.04
C PHE A 49 -10.38 -3.54 5.73
N LEU A 50 -11.28 -4.24 6.41
CA LEU A 50 -12.41 -3.62 7.12
C LEU A 50 -11.94 -2.71 8.26
N VAL A 51 -10.92 -3.11 9.01
CA VAL A 51 -10.31 -2.26 10.06
C VAL A 51 -9.75 -0.97 9.43
N GLY A 52 -9.02 -1.08 8.31
CA GLY A 52 -8.51 0.07 7.58
C GLY A 52 -9.63 1.01 7.12
N VAL A 53 -10.68 0.47 6.53
CA VAL A 53 -11.85 1.26 6.10
C VAL A 53 -12.52 1.96 7.28
N CYS A 54 -12.75 1.25 8.40
CA CYS A 54 -13.37 1.84 9.58
C CYS A 54 -12.53 2.99 10.14
N ILE A 55 -11.22 2.83 10.24
CA ILE A 55 -10.31 3.88 10.72
C ILE A 55 -10.37 5.08 9.77
N ASN A 56 -10.19 4.83 8.47
CA ASN A 56 -10.08 5.90 7.48
C ASN A 56 -11.37 6.71 7.38
N VAL A 57 -12.51 6.04 7.21
CA VAL A 57 -13.81 6.70 7.14
C VAL A 57 -14.10 7.49 8.43
N SER A 58 -13.80 6.93 9.61
CA SER A 58 -14.03 7.63 10.87
C SER A 58 -13.17 8.89 11.01
N GLN A 59 -11.91 8.86 10.54
CA GLN A 59 -11.03 10.01 10.59
C GLN A 59 -11.47 11.11 9.62
N GLU A 60 -11.76 10.74 8.37
CA GLU A 60 -12.15 11.73 7.36
C GLU A 60 -13.53 12.35 7.63
N MET A 61 -14.47 11.58 8.15
CA MET A 61 -15.78 12.09 8.56
C MET A 61 -15.73 12.93 9.85
N GLY A 62 -14.72 12.71 10.70
CA GLY A 62 -14.52 13.47 11.94
C GLY A 62 -14.11 14.93 11.71
N GLY A 63 -13.67 15.27 10.51
CA GLY A 63 -13.17 16.61 10.20
C GLY A 63 -11.74 16.87 10.68
N ASN A 64 -11.19 18.01 10.30
CA ASN A 64 -9.85 18.43 10.70
C ASN A 64 -9.91 19.30 11.97
N PRO A 65 -9.34 18.88 13.11
CA PRO A 65 -9.37 19.64 14.35
C PRO A 65 -8.82 21.08 14.24
N ARG A 66 -7.86 21.29 13.33
CA ARG A 66 -7.30 22.64 13.11
C ARG A 66 -8.30 23.60 12.46
N ILE A 67 -9.15 23.07 11.59
CA ILE A 67 -10.22 23.85 10.95
C ILE A 67 -11.33 24.14 11.96
N ASP A 68 -11.64 23.19 12.85
CA ASP A 68 -12.60 23.39 13.96
C ASP A 68 -12.12 24.49 14.93
N GLU A 69 -10.82 24.52 15.24
CA GLU A 69 -10.21 25.59 16.07
C GLU A 69 -10.37 26.98 15.43
N MET A 70 -10.48 27.08 14.11
CA MET A 70 -10.74 28.33 13.37
C MET A 70 -12.23 28.72 13.37
N GLY A 71 -13.11 27.89 13.94
CA GLY A 71 -14.55 28.13 13.97
C GLY A 71 -15.27 27.90 12.65
N ILE A 72 -14.67 27.12 11.74
CA ILE A 72 -15.24 26.77 10.44
C ILE A 72 -16.00 25.45 10.59
N ALA A 73 -17.29 25.45 10.23
CA ALA A 73 -18.11 24.25 10.26
C ALA A 73 -17.67 23.23 9.22
N GLN A 74 -17.58 21.96 9.62
CA GLN A 74 -17.15 20.84 8.80
C GLN A 74 -18.24 19.75 8.73
N ASP A 75 -19.46 20.13 8.38
CA ASP A 75 -20.63 19.23 8.35
C ASP A 75 -20.41 17.98 7.44
N ASN A 76 -19.54 18.10 6.45
CA ASN A 76 -19.20 17.02 5.51
C ASN A 76 -17.86 16.32 5.84
N GLY A 77 -17.29 16.54 7.03
CA GLY A 77 -15.98 16.01 7.40
C GLY A 77 -14.82 16.80 6.79
N ALA A 78 -13.63 16.18 6.75
CA ALA A 78 -12.42 16.76 6.17
C ALA A 78 -12.53 16.79 4.64
N MET A 79 -12.86 17.94 4.08
CA MET A 79 -13.11 18.11 2.63
C MET A 79 -11.89 18.60 1.85
N GLU A 80 -10.77 18.87 2.52
CA GLU A 80 -9.53 19.25 1.85
C GLU A 80 -9.11 18.17 0.85
N GLY A 81 -8.76 18.57 -0.37
CA GLY A 81 -8.34 17.66 -1.43
C GLY A 81 -9.41 16.68 -1.93
N LYS A 82 -10.68 16.86 -1.57
CA LYS A 82 -11.80 15.97 -1.94
C LYS A 82 -12.88 16.71 -2.72
N GLU A 83 -13.54 15.97 -3.59
CA GLU A 83 -14.64 16.52 -4.37
C GLU A 83 -15.95 16.57 -3.56
N VAL A 84 -16.65 17.72 -3.61
CA VAL A 84 -17.93 17.91 -2.92
C VAL A 84 -18.98 16.88 -3.36
N ARG A 85 -18.97 16.48 -4.62
CA ARG A 85 -19.93 15.48 -5.16
C ARG A 85 -19.77 14.07 -4.59
N LEU A 86 -18.55 13.68 -4.19
CA LEU A 86 -18.26 12.35 -3.61
C LEU A 86 -18.23 12.39 -2.08
N GLY A 87 -17.74 13.47 -1.53
CA GLY A 87 -17.64 13.67 -0.08
C GLY A 87 -16.50 12.87 0.57
N SER A 88 -16.31 13.10 1.86
CA SER A 88 -15.20 12.53 2.62
C SER A 88 -15.27 11.02 2.77
N ALA A 89 -16.46 10.45 2.97
CA ALA A 89 -16.62 9.01 3.21
C ALA A 89 -16.29 8.15 1.98
N ALA A 90 -16.75 8.55 0.78
CA ALA A 90 -16.49 7.81 -0.46
C ALA A 90 -15.00 7.89 -0.81
N THR A 91 -14.38 9.06 -0.68
CA THR A 91 -12.95 9.24 -0.92
C THR A 91 -12.11 8.42 0.08
N ALA A 92 -12.49 8.39 1.36
CA ALA A 92 -11.83 7.57 2.38
C ALA A 92 -11.93 6.07 2.07
N LEU A 93 -13.05 5.59 1.58
CA LEU A 93 -13.20 4.20 1.13
C LEU A 93 -12.28 3.91 -0.06
N TRP A 94 -12.29 4.79 -1.06
CA TRP A 94 -11.47 4.64 -2.27
C TRP A 94 -9.98 4.57 -1.95
N SER A 95 -9.47 5.44 -1.08
CA SER A 95 -8.05 5.47 -0.71
C SER A 95 -7.58 4.15 -0.07
N ILE A 96 -8.43 3.51 0.76
CA ILE A 96 -8.11 2.19 1.29
C ILE A 96 -8.21 1.10 0.22
N VAL A 97 -9.22 1.14 -0.64
CA VAL A 97 -9.36 0.17 -1.73
C VAL A 97 -8.15 0.20 -2.66
N THR A 98 -7.72 1.39 -3.08
CA THR A 98 -6.58 1.54 -3.99
C THR A 98 -5.26 1.14 -3.36
N THR A 99 -5.04 1.44 -2.09
CA THR A 99 -3.78 1.10 -1.39
C THR A 99 -3.70 -0.37 -1.00
N VAL A 100 -4.80 -1.00 -0.64
CA VAL A 100 -4.88 -2.44 -0.35
C VAL A 100 -4.69 -3.30 -1.60
N THR A 101 -5.15 -2.82 -2.76
CA THR A 101 -5.09 -3.59 -4.02
C THR A 101 -3.91 -3.21 -4.92
N SER A 102 -3.08 -2.25 -4.50
CA SER A 102 -1.98 -1.71 -5.33
C SER A 102 -2.46 -1.25 -6.72
N ASN A 103 -3.59 -0.56 -6.76
CA ASN A 103 -4.23 -0.11 -8.00
C ASN A 103 -3.70 1.26 -8.48
N GLY A 104 -3.52 2.22 -7.56
CA GLY A 104 -2.98 3.57 -7.81
C GLY A 104 -4.00 4.60 -8.30
N SER A 105 -5.23 4.22 -8.60
CA SER A 105 -6.27 5.20 -8.92
C SER A 105 -6.72 5.94 -7.66
N VAL A 106 -6.97 7.24 -7.81
CA VAL A 106 -7.41 8.11 -6.71
C VAL A 106 -8.61 8.93 -7.15
N ASN A 107 -9.51 9.22 -6.21
CA ASN A 107 -10.64 10.14 -6.41
C ASN A 107 -10.58 11.35 -5.45
N GLY A 108 -9.44 11.58 -4.83
CA GLY A 108 -9.10 12.70 -3.98
C GLY A 108 -7.60 12.73 -3.72
N MET A 109 -7.09 13.82 -3.18
CA MET A 109 -5.67 13.99 -2.86
C MET A 109 -5.31 13.24 -1.59
N HIS A 110 -4.41 12.26 -1.68
CA HIS A 110 -3.96 11.47 -0.52
C HIS A 110 -3.11 12.30 0.43
N ASP A 111 -2.39 13.29 -0.07
CA ASP A 111 -1.60 14.22 0.75
C ASP A 111 -2.45 15.05 1.72
N SER A 112 -3.71 15.31 1.37
CA SER A 112 -4.67 16.07 2.17
C SER A 112 -5.52 15.19 3.10
N THR A 113 -5.22 13.91 3.23
CA THR A 113 -5.93 13.02 4.15
C THR A 113 -5.48 13.26 5.60
N MET A 114 -6.34 12.91 6.55
CA MET A 114 -6.01 13.00 7.97
C MET A 114 -4.78 12.14 8.31
N PRO A 115 -3.97 12.51 9.31
CA PRO A 115 -2.70 11.81 9.58
C PRO A 115 -2.82 10.30 9.80
N LEU A 116 -3.90 9.83 10.44
CA LEU A 116 -4.14 8.39 10.60
C LEU A 116 -4.61 7.75 9.30
N SER A 117 -5.33 8.48 8.46
CA SER A 117 -5.73 8.03 7.12
C SER A 117 -4.49 7.79 6.25
N GLY A 118 -3.62 8.79 6.12
CA GLY A 118 -2.37 8.65 5.38
C GLY A 118 -1.44 7.55 5.93
N MET A 119 -1.41 7.38 7.25
CA MET A 119 -0.71 6.26 7.86
C MET A 119 -1.28 4.91 7.42
N MET A 120 -2.60 4.75 7.38
CA MET A 120 -3.24 3.50 6.95
C MET A 120 -2.99 3.22 5.47
N GLU A 121 -3.02 4.24 4.63
CA GLU A 121 -2.68 4.15 3.21
C GLU A 121 -1.24 3.65 3.01
N MET A 122 -0.27 4.27 3.67
CA MET A 122 1.13 3.82 3.65
C MET A 122 1.30 2.41 4.21
N LEU A 123 0.66 2.10 5.33
CA LEU A 123 0.77 0.79 6.00
C LEU A 123 0.26 -0.34 5.09
N ASN A 124 -0.85 -0.13 4.38
CA ASN A 124 -1.38 -1.10 3.43
C ASN A 124 -0.34 -1.45 2.35
N MET A 125 0.33 -0.45 1.80
CA MET A 125 1.35 -0.64 0.77
C MET A 125 2.66 -1.17 1.34
N GLN A 126 3.06 -0.80 2.56
CA GLN A 126 4.27 -1.32 3.21
C GLN A 126 4.14 -2.79 3.58
N ILE A 127 2.99 -3.22 4.07
CA ILE A 127 2.71 -4.63 4.35
C ILE A 127 2.57 -5.42 3.04
N ASN A 128 1.90 -4.85 2.04
CA ASN A 128 1.72 -5.39 0.68
C ASN A 128 1.35 -6.89 0.63
N THR A 129 0.52 -7.34 1.57
CA THR A 129 0.10 -8.74 1.71
C THR A 129 -1.40 -8.95 1.67
N TRP A 130 -2.17 -7.86 1.58
CA TRP A 130 -3.63 -7.94 1.53
C TRP A 130 -4.11 -8.39 0.14
N PHE A 131 -5.08 -7.72 -0.44
CA PHE A 131 -5.59 -7.98 -1.79
C PHE A 131 -4.73 -7.34 -2.89
N GLY A 132 -3.42 -7.16 -2.66
CA GLY A 132 -2.53 -6.40 -3.52
C GLY A 132 -2.37 -6.99 -4.92
N GLY A 133 -2.37 -6.10 -5.90
CA GLY A 133 -1.99 -6.22 -7.31
C GLY A 133 -2.22 -7.58 -7.97
N VAL A 134 -3.42 -7.96 -8.31
CA VAL A 134 -3.81 -9.19 -9.03
C VAL A 134 -2.93 -10.41 -8.67
N GLY A 135 -2.95 -10.80 -7.40
CA GLY A 135 -2.24 -11.97 -6.89
C GLY A 135 -0.92 -11.69 -6.17
N VAL A 136 -0.29 -10.53 -6.33
CA VAL A 136 0.99 -10.20 -5.67
C VAL A 136 0.84 -10.18 -4.14
N GLY A 137 -0.22 -9.59 -3.62
CA GLY A 137 -0.48 -9.59 -2.18
C GLY A 137 -0.61 -10.99 -1.60
N PHE A 138 -1.24 -11.91 -2.35
CA PHE A 138 -1.31 -13.32 -1.98
C PHE A 138 0.07 -14.00 -2.00
N MET A 139 0.90 -13.76 -3.01
CA MET A 139 2.25 -14.31 -3.09
C MET A 139 3.13 -13.82 -1.93
N ASN A 140 3.08 -12.53 -1.63
CA ASN A 140 3.77 -11.98 -0.47
C ASN A 140 3.26 -12.61 0.85
N TYR A 141 1.96 -12.78 0.99
CA TYR A 141 1.38 -13.46 2.17
C TYR A 141 1.88 -14.91 2.29
N TYR A 142 1.98 -15.61 1.17
CA TYR A 142 2.52 -16.96 1.10
C TYR A 142 3.98 -17.03 1.56
N THR A 143 4.80 -16.08 1.16
CA THR A 143 6.19 -15.95 1.62
C THR A 143 6.26 -15.82 3.14
N PHE A 144 5.41 -15.01 3.75
CA PHE A 144 5.33 -14.89 5.21
C PHE A 144 4.82 -16.19 5.90
N ILE A 145 3.92 -16.94 5.26
CA ILE A 145 3.51 -18.25 5.76
C ILE A 145 4.70 -19.22 5.78
N ILE A 146 5.51 -19.27 4.74
CA ILE A 146 6.71 -20.12 4.69
C ILE A 146 7.65 -19.79 5.84
N ILE A 147 7.93 -18.52 6.07
CA ILE A 147 8.76 -18.06 7.19
C ILE A 147 8.16 -18.49 8.54
N ALA A 148 6.87 -18.27 8.73
CA ALA A 148 6.18 -18.61 9.97
C ALA A 148 6.18 -20.13 10.23
N VAL A 149 5.95 -20.95 9.21
CA VAL A 149 5.99 -22.42 9.30
C VAL A 149 7.40 -22.90 9.61
N PHE A 150 8.42 -22.30 9.01
CA PHE A 150 9.81 -22.67 9.28
C PHE A 150 10.19 -22.35 10.73
N ILE A 151 9.91 -21.13 11.21
CA ILE A 151 10.22 -20.71 12.58
C ILE A 151 9.45 -21.60 13.58
N SER A 152 8.15 -21.80 13.38
CA SER A 152 7.32 -22.61 14.28
C SER A 152 7.77 -24.09 14.30
N GLY A 153 8.16 -24.63 13.14
CA GLY A 153 8.70 -25.98 13.04
C GLY A 153 9.98 -26.14 13.85
N LEU A 154 10.92 -25.21 13.74
CA LEU A 154 12.16 -25.21 14.52
C LEU A 154 11.90 -25.08 16.03
N MET A 155 10.96 -24.23 16.45
CA MET A 155 10.61 -24.06 17.86
C MET A 155 10.05 -25.35 18.50
N VAL A 156 9.31 -26.13 17.73
CA VAL A 156 8.73 -27.41 18.21
C VAL A 156 9.68 -28.58 18.01
N GLY A 157 10.83 -28.39 17.36
CA GLY A 157 11.79 -29.44 17.05
C GLY A 157 11.32 -30.45 16.00
N ARG A 158 10.41 -30.00 15.10
CA ARG A 158 9.91 -30.80 13.98
C ARG A 158 10.42 -30.26 12.66
N THR A 159 10.57 -31.13 11.67
CA THR A 159 10.88 -30.69 10.29
C THR A 159 9.75 -29.82 9.79
N PRO A 160 10.01 -28.54 9.38
CA PRO A 160 8.97 -27.68 8.87
C PRO A 160 8.47 -28.23 7.53
N GLU A 161 7.15 -28.42 7.44
CA GLU A 161 6.49 -28.90 6.22
C GLU A 161 5.32 -27.98 5.87
N PHE A 162 5.21 -27.63 4.61
CA PHE A 162 4.11 -26.86 4.08
C PHE A 162 3.56 -27.50 2.82
N LEU A 163 2.24 -27.69 2.76
CA LEU A 163 1.53 -28.38 1.66
C LEU A 163 2.11 -29.77 1.29
N GLY A 164 2.67 -30.48 2.26
CA GLY A 164 3.27 -31.81 2.05
C GLY A 164 4.68 -31.79 1.48
N LYS A 165 5.31 -30.61 1.39
CA LYS A 165 6.72 -30.44 1.05
C LYS A 165 7.49 -29.91 2.23
N LYS A 166 8.74 -30.37 2.39
CA LYS A 166 9.65 -29.82 3.40
C LYS A 166 10.10 -28.43 2.99
N VAL A 167 10.14 -27.53 3.98
CA VAL A 167 10.74 -26.21 3.82
C VAL A 167 12.20 -26.31 4.22
N GLU A 168 13.09 -26.23 3.26
CA GLU A 168 14.52 -26.36 3.46
C GLU A 168 15.21 -24.98 3.56
N ALA A 169 16.51 -24.98 3.80
CA ALA A 169 17.30 -23.77 3.94
C ALA A 169 17.29 -22.89 2.67
N ARG A 170 17.12 -23.48 1.49
CA ARG A 170 17.05 -22.76 0.22
C ARG A 170 15.79 -21.91 0.12
N GLU A 171 14.62 -22.50 0.34
CA GLU A 171 13.32 -21.83 0.32
C GLU A 171 13.28 -20.74 1.38
N MET A 172 13.79 -21.02 2.57
CA MET A 172 13.84 -20.04 3.65
C MET A 172 14.76 -18.86 3.32
N LYS A 173 15.91 -19.10 2.68
CA LYS A 173 16.83 -18.04 2.28
C LYS A 173 16.17 -17.10 1.27
N ILE A 174 15.50 -17.66 0.28
CA ILE A 174 14.77 -16.89 -0.75
C ILE A 174 13.64 -16.09 -0.10
N ALA A 175 12.80 -16.74 0.70
CA ALA A 175 11.69 -16.08 1.40
C ALA A 175 12.17 -14.91 2.28
N THR A 176 13.29 -15.08 2.99
CA THR A 176 13.88 -14.01 3.80
C THR A 176 14.38 -12.85 2.95
N ILE A 177 15.04 -13.13 1.81
CA ILE A 177 15.50 -12.08 0.89
C ILE A 177 14.31 -11.27 0.36
N VAL A 178 13.24 -11.94 -0.06
CA VAL A 178 12.02 -11.27 -0.56
C VAL A 178 11.37 -10.42 0.52
N ALA A 179 11.23 -10.95 1.74
CA ALA A 179 10.64 -10.21 2.86
C ALA A 179 11.46 -8.97 3.25
N LEU A 180 12.79 -9.02 3.15
CA LEU A 180 13.67 -7.90 3.46
C LEU A 180 13.86 -6.92 2.30
N LEU A 181 13.62 -7.35 1.07
CA LEU A 181 13.77 -6.51 -0.12
C LEU A 181 12.86 -5.29 -0.07
N HIS A 182 11.60 -5.49 0.24
CA HIS A 182 10.59 -4.42 0.24
C HIS A 182 10.94 -3.27 1.21
N PRO A 183 11.19 -3.51 2.51
CA PRO A 183 11.63 -2.45 3.40
C PRO A 183 13.01 -1.88 3.03
N LEU A 184 13.91 -2.67 2.46
CA LEU A 184 15.22 -2.20 2.03
C LEU A 184 15.13 -1.15 0.93
N ILE A 185 14.35 -1.41 -0.12
CA ILE A 185 14.21 -0.46 -1.23
C ILE A 185 13.44 0.80 -0.83
N ILE A 186 12.44 0.67 0.03
CA ILE A 186 11.68 1.82 0.55
C ILE A 186 12.59 2.71 1.42
N LEU A 187 13.13 2.15 2.49
CA LEU A 187 13.93 2.92 3.44
C LEU A 187 15.25 3.41 2.84
N GLY A 188 15.86 2.62 1.96
CA GLY A 188 17.05 3.00 1.22
C GLY A 188 16.78 4.18 0.27
N GLY A 189 15.66 4.13 -0.46
CA GLY A 189 15.23 5.23 -1.34
C GLY A 189 14.95 6.50 -0.56
N VAL A 190 14.20 6.41 0.54
CA VAL A 190 13.89 7.55 1.41
C VAL A 190 15.17 8.14 2.02
N ALA A 191 16.08 7.31 2.53
CA ALA A 191 17.33 7.78 3.09
C ALA A 191 18.18 8.51 2.04
N LEU A 192 18.22 7.97 0.81
CA LEU A 192 18.92 8.61 -0.30
C LEU A 192 18.30 9.95 -0.67
N SER A 193 16.97 10.02 -0.82
CA SER A 193 16.28 11.26 -1.19
C SER A 193 16.42 12.32 -0.10
N CYS A 194 16.25 11.97 1.18
CA CYS A 194 16.47 12.89 2.29
C CYS A 194 17.90 13.42 2.37
N PHE A 195 18.88 12.56 2.17
CA PHE A 195 20.31 12.96 2.16
C PHE A 195 20.59 13.93 1.01
N LEU A 196 20.13 13.59 -0.19
CA LEU A 196 20.36 14.43 -1.36
C LEU A 196 19.57 15.74 -1.28
N PHE A 197 18.34 15.72 -0.76
CA PHE A 197 17.58 16.94 -0.57
C PHE A 197 18.23 17.91 0.41
N ALA A 198 18.86 17.37 1.48
CA ALA A 198 19.58 18.19 2.46
C ALA A 198 20.89 18.81 1.91
N HIS A 199 21.57 18.13 0.98
CA HIS A 199 22.89 18.55 0.50
C HIS A 199 22.89 19.10 -0.93
N TYR A 200 21.98 18.62 -1.76
CA TYR A 200 21.86 18.94 -3.19
C TYR A 200 20.40 19.13 -3.61
N PRO A 201 19.67 20.11 -3.03
CA PRO A 201 18.22 20.27 -3.27
C PRO A 201 17.88 20.48 -4.74
N GLU A 202 18.70 21.20 -5.49
CA GLU A 202 18.51 21.45 -6.93
C GLU A 202 18.56 20.16 -7.76
N PHE A 203 19.36 19.16 -7.33
CA PHE A 203 19.43 17.88 -8.02
C PHE A 203 18.17 17.04 -7.84
N VAL A 204 17.55 17.08 -6.67
CA VAL A 204 16.35 16.33 -6.36
C VAL A 204 15.09 17.03 -6.91
N ALA A 205 14.99 18.32 -6.65
CA ALA A 205 13.88 19.14 -7.11
C ALA A 205 13.91 19.37 -8.62
N GLY A 206 15.10 19.51 -9.22
CA GLY A 206 15.25 19.82 -10.65
C GLY A 206 14.48 21.09 -11.05
N GLU A 207 14.19 21.21 -12.34
CA GLU A 207 13.32 22.28 -12.86
C GLU A 207 11.84 21.88 -12.66
N GLY A 208 11.19 22.43 -11.62
CA GLY A 208 9.76 22.23 -11.35
C GLY A 208 9.42 21.16 -10.32
N GLY A 209 10.41 20.57 -9.66
CA GLY A 209 10.15 19.76 -8.48
C GLY A 209 10.01 20.60 -7.22
N TRP A 210 9.16 20.19 -6.31
CA TRP A 210 8.92 20.86 -5.03
C TRP A 210 8.61 19.87 -3.91
N LEU A 211 8.74 20.35 -2.68
CA LEU A 211 8.27 19.70 -1.47
C LEU A 211 7.42 20.73 -0.72
N ASN A 212 6.10 20.61 -0.82
CA ASN A 212 5.18 21.61 -0.28
C ASN A 212 5.23 21.72 1.23
N ASN A 213 5.41 20.59 1.89
CA ASN A 213 5.36 20.50 3.34
C ASN A 213 6.72 20.05 3.89
N PRO A 214 7.71 20.96 3.98
CA PRO A 214 9.01 20.61 4.56
C PRO A 214 8.87 20.14 6.01
N SER A 215 9.82 19.36 6.52
CA SER A 215 9.83 18.76 7.85
C SER A 215 9.13 17.41 7.90
N PHE A 216 8.32 17.13 8.92
CA PHE A 216 7.76 15.79 9.15
C PHE A 216 6.81 15.31 8.06
N HIS A 217 5.96 16.19 7.56
CA HIS A 217 5.03 15.84 6.49
C HIS A 217 5.78 15.60 5.17
N GLY A 218 6.79 16.41 4.86
CA GLY A 218 7.64 16.21 3.69
C GLY A 218 8.45 14.90 3.72
N LEU A 219 8.80 14.41 4.93
CA LEU A 219 9.31 13.06 5.06
C LEU A 219 8.26 12.01 4.69
N SER A 220 7.01 12.23 5.08
CA SER A 220 5.89 11.34 4.73
C SER A 220 5.62 11.34 3.23
N GLU A 221 5.71 12.50 2.55
CA GLU A 221 5.59 12.62 1.09
C GLU A 221 6.65 11.75 0.39
N GLN A 222 7.92 11.87 0.78
CA GLN A 222 9.01 11.06 0.22
C GLN A 222 8.87 9.57 0.55
N LEU A 223 8.45 9.25 1.78
CA LEU A 223 8.20 7.87 2.20
C LEU A 223 7.06 7.23 1.43
N TYR A 224 5.98 8.00 1.21
CA TYR A 224 4.83 7.53 0.42
C TYR A 224 5.23 7.19 -1.00
N GLU A 225 6.02 8.05 -1.66
CA GLU A 225 6.46 7.87 -3.04
C GLU A 225 7.24 6.54 -3.21
N TYR A 226 8.27 6.30 -2.39
CA TYR A 226 9.00 5.03 -2.46
C TYR A 226 8.16 3.82 -2.03
N THR A 227 7.24 4.00 -1.09
CA THR A 227 6.32 2.94 -0.66
C THR A 227 5.37 2.55 -1.79
N SER A 228 4.79 3.54 -2.46
CA SER A 228 3.90 3.35 -3.61
C SER A 228 4.63 2.70 -4.79
N ALA A 229 5.84 3.18 -5.11
CA ALA A 229 6.67 2.60 -6.16
C ALA A 229 7.06 1.14 -5.85
N ALA A 230 7.47 0.84 -4.61
CA ALA A 230 7.84 -0.52 -4.19
C ALA A 230 6.66 -1.49 -4.21
N ALA A 231 5.47 -1.04 -3.79
CA ALA A 231 4.24 -1.81 -3.85
C ALA A 231 3.64 -1.87 -5.28
N ASN A 232 4.19 -1.12 -6.23
CA ASN A 232 3.66 -0.95 -7.58
C ASN A 232 2.20 -0.42 -7.58
N ASN A 233 1.89 0.47 -6.67
CA ASN A 233 0.59 1.10 -6.56
C ASN A 233 0.45 2.23 -7.60
N GLY A 234 1.21 3.30 -7.46
CA GLY A 234 1.23 4.44 -8.38
C GLY A 234 0.52 5.69 -7.88
N SER A 235 -0.12 5.67 -6.70
CA SER A 235 -0.57 6.90 -6.04
C SER A 235 0.60 7.60 -5.36
N GLY A 236 0.53 8.90 -5.19
CA GLY A 236 1.52 9.73 -4.51
C GLY A 236 0.87 10.59 -3.43
N PHE A 237 1.70 11.26 -2.63
CA PHE A 237 1.30 12.44 -1.89
C PHE A 237 1.61 13.65 -2.77
N GLU A 238 0.58 14.37 -3.17
CA GLU A 238 0.64 15.39 -4.23
C GLU A 238 1.41 16.65 -3.81
N GLY A 239 1.80 16.74 -2.54
CA GLY A 239 2.73 17.74 -2.01
C GLY A 239 4.15 17.58 -2.53
N LEU A 240 4.53 16.39 -3.02
CA LEU A 240 5.80 16.12 -3.66
C LEU A 240 5.74 16.39 -5.16
N GLY A 241 6.57 17.29 -5.65
CA GLY A 241 6.79 17.49 -7.08
C GLY A 241 7.76 16.45 -7.62
N ASP A 242 7.24 15.29 -8.01
CA ASP A 242 8.00 14.10 -8.37
C ASP A 242 8.39 14.01 -9.85
N ASN A 243 7.91 14.93 -10.70
CA ASN A 243 8.22 14.91 -12.13
C ASN A 243 9.62 15.49 -12.43
N THR A 244 10.64 14.90 -11.83
CA THR A 244 12.04 15.24 -12.07
C THR A 244 12.84 14.01 -12.50
N TYR A 245 14.02 14.20 -13.10
CA TYR A 245 14.89 13.09 -13.47
C TYR A 245 15.25 12.20 -12.27
N PHE A 246 15.51 12.82 -11.11
CA PHE A 246 15.84 12.08 -9.89
C PHE A 246 14.69 11.13 -9.50
N TRP A 247 13.49 11.66 -9.32
CA TRP A 247 12.34 10.87 -8.92
C TRP A 247 11.98 9.81 -9.96
N ASN A 248 11.90 10.18 -11.22
CA ASN A 248 11.56 9.27 -12.32
C ASN A 248 12.51 8.06 -12.40
N TYR A 249 13.83 8.27 -12.22
CA TYR A 249 14.79 7.16 -12.25
C TYR A 249 14.77 6.32 -10.97
N THR A 250 14.76 6.94 -9.81
CA THR A 250 14.83 6.22 -8.53
C THR A 250 13.56 5.42 -8.25
N THR A 251 12.39 6.01 -8.48
CA THR A 251 11.10 5.31 -8.34
C THR A 251 10.91 4.23 -9.42
N GLY A 252 11.35 4.49 -10.65
CA GLY A 252 11.35 3.49 -11.71
C GLY A 252 12.17 2.25 -11.37
N TRP A 253 13.38 2.40 -10.83
CA TRP A 253 14.18 1.27 -10.34
C TRP A 253 13.54 0.59 -9.14
N THR A 254 12.98 1.34 -8.21
CA THR A 254 12.25 0.80 -7.05
C THR A 254 11.07 -0.07 -7.50
N LEU A 255 10.30 0.40 -8.46
CA LEU A 255 9.18 -0.33 -9.07
C LEU A 255 9.63 -1.65 -9.71
N ILE A 256 10.68 -1.61 -10.52
CA ILE A 256 11.23 -2.81 -11.19
C ILE A 256 11.70 -3.83 -10.16
N LEU A 257 12.46 -3.40 -9.18
CA LEU A 257 12.98 -4.29 -8.12
C LEU A 257 11.85 -4.86 -7.25
N GLY A 258 10.89 -4.02 -6.86
CA GLY A 258 9.75 -4.42 -6.04
C GLY A 258 8.80 -5.42 -6.73
N ARG A 259 8.73 -5.41 -8.06
CA ARG A 259 7.88 -6.31 -8.83
C ARG A 259 8.60 -7.59 -9.26
N PHE A 260 9.70 -7.45 -9.95
CA PHE A 260 10.30 -8.58 -10.67
C PHE A 260 11.15 -9.50 -9.78
N LEU A 261 11.79 -8.98 -8.74
CA LEU A 261 12.57 -9.84 -7.85
C LEU A 261 11.70 -10.80 -7.01
N PRO A 262 10.59 -10.36 -6.39
CA PRO A 262 9.68 -11.29 -5.72
C PRO A 262 9.12 -12.35 -6.66
N ILE A 263 8.62 -11.99 -7.84
CA ILE A 263 8.04 -12.93 -8.80
C ILE A 263 9.06 -14.00 -9.20
N ARG A 264 10.30 -13.59 -9.54
CA ARG A 264 11.35 -14.54 -9.93
C ARG A 264 11.79 -15.46 -8.78
N SER A 265 11.65 -15.02 -7.55
CA SER A 265 12.03 -15.83 -6.39
C SER A 265 11.03 -16.94 -6.08
N GLU A 266 9.82 -16.86 -6.61
CA GLU A 266 8.75 -17.84 -6.40
C GLU A 266 8.72 -18.95 -7.48
N GLU A 267 9.48 -18.79 -8.58
CA GLU A 267 9.75 -19.84 -9.56
C GLU A 267 10.77 -20.86 -9.01
#